data_3d8f1fecaf140af6a94d208cdb1d8830
#
_entry.id   3d8f1fecaf140af6a94d208cdb1d8830
#
_cell.length_a   1.000
_cell.length_b   1.000
_cell.length_c   1.000
_cell.angle_alpha   90.00
_cell.angle_beta   90.00
_cell.angle_gamma   90.00
#
_symmetry.space_group_name_H-M   'P 1'
#
loop_
_entity.id
_entity.type
_entity.pdbx_description
1 polymer ?
#
loop_
_entity_poly.entity_id
_entity_poly.type
_entity_poly.pdbx_seq_one_letter_code
_entity_poly.pdbx_strand_id
1 'polypeptide(L)'
;YQSAPETKDVLSKEVSYVTVKLMEGVTQFGSGQRLRHSALKNQAVYKEIVTGYPYNFSNPIAGKTGTTQNQSDGWFMGMVPNLVTGVWVGGEDRATHFRTITYGQGAAMALPIWANYMRSCYTLEELGISKEDFIEPKDLTIEVECDPILEEGDPIPVDTTPITPDIDF
;
A
#
# COMPACT_ATOMS: atom_id res chain seq x y z
N TYR A 1 3.91 -23.46 -24.06
CA TYR A 1 4.29 -22.06 -24.32
C TYR A 1 5.37 -21.66 -23.33
N GLN A 2 6.64 -21.80 -23.76
CA GLN A 2 7.83 -21.39 -22.99
C GLN A 2 8.63 -20.39 -23.81
N SER A 3 8.06 -19.25 -24.13
CA SER A 3 8.85 -18.10 -24.48
C SER A 3 9.03 -17.28 -23.20
N ALA A 4 10.27 -17.02 -22.80
CA ALA A 4 10.53 -16.06 -21.74
C ALA A 4 9.85 -14.73 -22.14
N PRO A 5 9.11 -14.09 -21.22
CA PRO A 5 8.48 -12.82 -21.55
C PRO A 5 9.54 -11.79 -21.95
N GLU A 6 9.28 -11.06 -23.01
CA GLU A 6 10.12 -9.94 -23.39
C GLU A 6 10.02 -8.87 -22.30
N THR A 7 11.12 -8.61 -21.60
CA THR A 7 11.16 -7.61 -20.53
C THR A 7 11.76 -6.32 -21.08
N LYS A 8 11.14 -5.18 -20.74
CA LYS A 8 11.63 -3.85 -21.06
C LYS A 8 11.70 -3.02 -19.80
N ASP A 9 12.87 -2.46 -19.51
CA ASP A 9 13.02 -1.50 -18.42
C ASP A 9 12.32 -0.19 -18.81
N VAL A 10 11.33 0.22 -18.01
CA VAL A 10 10.52 1.43 -18.25
C VAL A 10 10.86 2.53 -17.24
N LEU A 11 11.25 2.15 -16.02
CA LEU A 11 11.65 3.05 -14.94
C LEU A 11 13.08 2.74 -14.51
N SER A 12 13.79 3.75 -14.03
CA SER A 12 15.08 3.52 -13.38
C SER A 12 14.88 2.72 -12.09
N LYS A 13 15.93 2.03 -11.64
CA LYS A 13 15.89 1.25 -10.39
C LYS A 13 15.59 2.13 -9.18
N GLU A 14 16.14 3.35 -9.17
CA GLU A 14 15.91 4.34 -8.13
C GLU A 14 14.45 4.78 -8.08
N VAL A 15 13.86 5.19 -9.22
CA VAL A 15 12.46 5.60 -9.30
C VAL A 15 11.53 4.47 -8.86
N SER A 16 11.82 3.25 -9.28
CA SER A 16 11.06 2.07 -8.89
C SER A 16 11.13 1.82 -7.38
N TYR A 17 12.33 1.89 -6.80
CA TYR A 17 12.55 1.68 -5.37
C TYR A 17 11.86 2.76 -4.52
N VAL A 18 12.05 4.04 -4.86
CA VAL A 18 11.41 5.15 -4.16
C VAL A 18 9.89 5.03 -4.21
N THR A 19 9.33 4.67 -5.38
CA THR A 19 7.89 4.44 -5.52
C THR A 19 7.41 3.32 -4.60
N VAL A 20 8.13 2.20 -4.54
CA VAL A 20 7.80 1.08 -3.66
C VAL A 20 7.86 1.51 -2.19
N LYS A 21 8.88 2.28 -1.79
CA LYS A 21 9.00 2.79 -0.41
C LYS A 21 7.84 3.70 -0.03
N LEU A 22 7.41 4.59 -0.92
CA LEU A 22 6.20 5.39 -0.71
C LEU A 22 4.95 4.52 -0.54
N MET A 23 4.85 3.43 -1.31
CA MET A 23 3.75 2.48 -1.20
C MET A 23 3.83 1.62 0.08
N GLU A 24 5.02 1.38 0.64
CA GLU A 24 5.15 0.78 1.97
C GLU A 24 4.56 1.67 3.05
N GLY A 25 4.77 2.98 2.97
CA GLY A 25 4.15 3.96 3.87
C GLY A 25 2.63 3.84 3.93
N VAL A 26 1.97 3.52 2.80
CA VAL A 26 0.51 3.28 2.77
C VAL A 26 0.10 2.13 3.68
N THR A 27 0.91 1.07 3.77
CA THR A 27 0.60 -0.09 4.62
C THR A 27 1.09 0.09 6.06
N GLN A 28 2.02 0.98 6.32
CA GLN A 28 2.55 1.24 7.66
C GLN A 28 1.73 2.29 8.41
N PHE A 29 1.40 3.40 7.76
CA PHE A 29 0.78 4.57 8.39
C PHE A 29 -0.52 5.00 7.70
N GLY A 30 -0.73 4.58 6.46
CA GLY A 30 -1.82 5.02 5.61
C GLY A 30 -3.04 4.09 5.61
N SER A 31 -3.79 4.14 4.52
CA SER A 31 -5.07 3.43 4.35
C SER A 31 -4.97 1.89 4.38
N GLY A 32 -3.76 1.33 4.24
CA GLY A 32 -3.47 -0.10 4.33
C GLY A 32 -2.98 -0.58 5.70
N GLN A 33 -2.89 0.29 6.71
CA GLN A 33 -2.30 -0.05 8.03
C GLN A 33 -2.98 -1.23 8.75
N ARG A 34 -4.22 -1.56 8.39
CA ARG A 34 -4.94 -2.74 8.93
C ARG A 34 -4.20 -4.05 8.70
N LEU A 35 -3.32 -4.11 7.72
CA LEU A 35 -2.46 -5.27 7.47
C LEU A 35 -1.46 -5.50 8.60
N ARG A 36 -1.06 -4.46 9.30
CA ARG A 36 0.08 -4.47 10.20
C ARG A 36 -0.28 -4.91 11.61
N HIS A 37 0.71 -5.51 12.28
CA HIS A 37 0.69 -5.75 13.72
C HIS A 37 0.54 -4.43 14.50
N SER A 38 1.15 -3.34 14.03
CA SER A 38 1.07 -2.00 14.62
C SER A 38 -0.33 -1.42 14.67
N ALA A 39 -1.26 -1.92 13.86
CA ALA A 39 -2.65 -1.46 13.82
C ALA A 39 -3.51 -1.91 15.03
N LEU A 40 -2.92 -2.49 16.05
CA LEU A 40 -3.61 -2.99 17.25
C LEU A 40 -4.42 -1.90 17.99
N LYS A 41 -4.01 -0.64 17.90
CA LYS A 41 -4.72 0.50 18.52
C LYS A 41 -6.19 0.61 18.06
N ASN A 42 -6.48 0.21 16.83
CA ASN A 42 -7.80 0.29 16.22
C ASN A 42 -8.51 -1.08 16.13
N GLN A 43 -8.02 -2.06 16.89
CA GLN A 43 -8.45 -3.46 16.76
C GLN A 43 -9.96 -3.66 16.91
N ALA A 44 -10.57 -3.03 17.91
CA ALA A 44 -12.00 -3.18 18.17
C ALA A 44 -12.84 -2.72 16.97
N VAL A 45 -12.53 -1.52 16.44
CA VAL A 45 -13.22 -0.96 15.25
C VAL A 45 -12.99 -1.82 14.02
N TYR A 46 -11.75 -2.26 13.79
CA TYR A 46 -11.46 -3.06 12.59
C TYR A 46 -12.11 -4.44 12.62
N LYS A 47 -12.25 -5.07 13.80
CA LYS A 47 -12.96 -6.35 13.94
C LYS A 47 -14.42 -6.28 13.53
N GLU A 48 -15.07 -5.14 13.71
CA GLU A 48 -16.47 -4.94 13.33
C GLU A 48 -16.62 -4.72 11.81
N ILE A 49 -15.60 -4.15 11.16
CA ILE A 49 -15.69 -3.69 9.78
C ILE A 49 -15.08 -4.69 8.80
N VAL A 50 -13.97 -5.36 9.18
CA VAL A 50 -13.17 -6.15 8.23
C VAL A 50 -13.06 -7.61 8.62
N THR A 51 -13.36 -8.49 7.66
CA THR A 51 -13.34 -9.94 7.84
C THR A 51 -11.91 -10.45 8.04
N GLY A 52 -11.72 -11.30 9.06
CA GLY A 52 -10.46 -12.00 9.30
C GLY A 52 -9.39 -11.17 10.02
N TYR A 53 -9.69 -9.94 10.42
CA TYR A 53 -8.80 -9.12 11.23
C TYR A 53 -8.60 -9.74 12.64
N PRO A 54 -7.41 -9.69 13.26
CA PRO A 54 -6.18 -9.04 12.80
C PRO A 54 -5.36 -9.90 11.84
N TYR A 55 -4.68 -9.23 10.89
CA TYR A 55 -3.81 -9.92 9.93
C TYR A 55 -2.37 -10.05 10.41
N ASN A 56 -1.88 -9.10 11.18
CA ASN A 56 -0.58 -9.11 11.88
C ASN A 56 0.64 -9.31 10.97
N PHE A 57 0.61 -8.80 9.74
CA PHE A 57 1.78 -8.83 8.91
C PHE A 57 2.86 -7.89 9.46
N SER A 58 4.06 -8.40 9.63
CA SER A 58 5.25 -7.65 10.08
C SER A 58 6.27 -7.43 8.96
N ASN A 59 6.24 -8.25 7.92
CA ASN A 59 7.16 -8.15 6.79
C ASN A 59 6.87 -6.91 5.91
N PRO A 60 7.86 -6.43 5.12
CA PRO A 60 7.65 -5.38 4.14
C PRO A 60 6.52 -5.72 3.17
N ILE A 61 5.59 -4.79 3.00
CA ILE A 61 4.49 -4.87 2.05
C ILE A 61 4.27 -3.46 1.50
N ALA A 62 4.42 -3.29 0.22
CA ALA A 62 4.00 -2.08 -0.47
C ALA A 62 2.58 -2.27 -1.00
N GLY A 63 1.78 -1.22 -1.05
CA GLY A 63 0.42 -1.35 -1.55
C GLY A 63 -0.34 -0.05 -1.67
N LYS A 64 -1.52 -0.13 -2.28
CA LYS A 64 -2.42 1.01 -2.44
C LYS A 64 -3.87 0.56 -2.44
N THR A 65 -4.67 1.27 -1.66
CA THR A 65 -6.13 1.15 -1.69
C THR A 65 -6.72 2.01 -2.80
N GLY A 66 -7.79 1.57 -3.41
CA GLY A 66 -8.62 2.35 -4.31
C GLY A 66 -10.07 2.30 -3.87
N THR A 67 -10.77 3.42 -4.03
CA THR A 67 -12.21 3.52 -3.77
C THR A 67 -12.77 4.47 -4.79
N THR A 68 -13.77 4.03 -5.55
CA THR A 68 -14.45 4.90 -6.50
C THR A 68 -15.45 5.79 -5.79
N GLN A 69 -15.87 6.85 -6.47
CA GLN A 69 -16.94 7.71 -6.00
C GLN A 69 -18.19 6.90 -5.75
N ASN A 70 -18.95 7.28 -4.74
CA ASN A 70 -20.17 6.61 -4.32
C ASN A 70 -19.97 5.16 -3.83
N GLN A 71 -18.73 4.76 -3.51
CA GLN A 71 -18.37 3.45 -2.95
C GLN A 71 -18.89 2.25 -3.78
N SER A 72 -18.88 2.36 -5.11
CA SER A 72 -19.33 1.29 -6.02
C SER A 72 -18.25 0.22 -6.24
N ASP A 73 -16.96 0.63 -6.20
CA ASP A 73 -15.83 -0.27 -6.37
C ASP A 73 -14.77 -0.03 -5.31
N GLY A 74 -14.13 -1.10 -4.89
CA GLY A 74 -12.96 -1.08 -4.02
C GLY A 74 -11.81 -1.91 -4.58
N TRP A 75 -10.61 -1.35 -4.53
CA TRP A 75 -9.37 -2.00 -4.93
C TRP A 75 -8.39 -2.09 -3.78
N PHE A 76 -7.61 -3.13 -3.79
CA PHE A 76 -6.33 -3.19 -3.10
C PHE A 76 -5.29 -3.84 -4.00
N MET A 77 -4.23 -3.08 -4.29
CA MET A 77 -3.03 -3.60 -4.95
C MET A 77 -1.95 -3.74 -3.89
N GLY A 78 -1.38 -4.92 -3.77
CA GLY A 78 -0.31 -5.19 -2.82
C GLY A 78 0.84 -5.94 -3.47
N MET A 79 2.05 -5.68 -3.00
CA MET A 79 3.26 -6.32 -3.49
C MET A 79 4.24 -6.63 -2.38
N VAL A 80 4.96 -7.70 -2.58
CA VAL A 80 6.17 -8.11 -1.86
C VAL A 80 7.25 -8.35 -2.91
N PRO A 81 8.53 -8.54 -2.55
CA PRO A 81 9.62 -8.53 -3.53
C PRO A 81 9.44 -9.42 -4.76
N ASN A 82 8.76 -10.54 -4.65
CA ASN A 82 8.60 -11.49 -5.74
C ASN A 82 7.15 -11.79 -6.12
N LEU A 83 6.17 -11.03 -5.60
CA LEU A 83 4.76 -11.20 -5.94
C LEU A 83 4.01 -9.87 -5.94
N VAL A 84 3.29 -9.60 -7.03
CA VAL A 84 2.34 -8.49 -7.13
C VAL A 84 0.95 -9.06 -7.35
N THR A 85 0.00 -8.63 -6.53
CA THR A 85 -1.39 -9.09 -6.63
C THR A 85 -2.37 -7.97 -6.41
N GLY A 86 -3.53 -8.06 -7.05
CA GLY A 86 -4.61 -7.10 -6.92
C GLY A 86 -5.93 -7.77 -6.62
N VAL A 87 -6.76 -7.08 -5.84
CA VAL A 87 -8.14 -7.48 -5.56
C VAL A 87 -9.06 -6.33 -5.93
N TRP A 88 -10.10 -6.65 -6.68
CA TRP A 88 -11.20 -5.76 -6.98
C TRP A 88 -12.50 -6.32 -6.41
N VAL A 89 -13.30 -5.45 -5.84
CA VAL A 89 -14.65 -5.75 -5.36
C VAL A 89 -15.57 -4.67 -5.90
N GLY A 90 -16.62 -5.07 -6.60
CA GLY A 90 -17.58 -4.13 -7.18
C GLY A 90 -18.73 -4.87 -7.83
N GLY A 91 -19.73 -4.12 -8.27
CA GLY A 91 -20.84 -4.61 -9.06
C GLY A 91 -20.70 -4.26 -10.54
N GLU A 92 -21.42 -4.98 -11.40
CA GLU A 92 -21.50 -4.67 -12.83
C GLU A 92 -22.06 -3.27 -13.09
N ASP A 93 -23.05 -2.86 -12.25
CA ASP A 93 -23.65 -1.55 -12.31
C ASP A 93 -23.20 -0.69 -11.13
N ARG A 94 -22.73 0.52 -11.42
CA ARG A 94 -22.34 1.52 -10.42
C ARG A 94 -23.47 2.00 -9.52
N ALA A 95 -24.72 1.74 -9.88
CA ALA A 95 -25.85 1.94 -9.00
C ALA A 95 -25.83 0.99 -7.79
N THR A 96 -25.12 -0.16 -7.92
CA THR A 96 -24.85 -1.06 -6.82
C THR A 96 -23.67 -0.52 -6.01
N HIS A 97 -23.93 0.03 -4.85
CA HIS A 97 -22.90 0.63 -4.01
C HIS A 97 -23.21 0.49 -2.52
N PHE A 98 -22.17 0.65 -1.69
CA PHE A 98 -22.35 0.73 -0.24
C PHE A 98 -22.90 2.10 0.17
N ARG A 99 -23.76 2.11 1.17
CA ARG A 99 -24.36 3.36 1.68
C ARG A 99 -23.35 4.28 2.38
N THR A 100 -22.26 3.71 2.92
CA THR A 100 -21.26 4.46 3.69
C THR A 100 -19.86 4.05 3.29
N ILE A 101 -18.92 4.99 3.40
CA ILE A 101 -17.50 4.75 3.18
C ILE A 101 -16.91 3.73 4.17
N THR A 102 -17.51 3.60 5.35
CA THR A 102 -17.05 2.66 6.39
C THR A 102 -16.93 1.23 5.86
N TYR A 103 -17.91 0.79 5.08
CA TYR A 103 -17.93 -0.55 4.49
C TYR A 103 -17.51 -0.55 3.02
N GLY A 104 -17.72 0.57 2.31
CA GLY A 104 -17.50 0.67 0.88
C GLY A 104 -16.12 1.17 0.44
N GLN A 105 -15.15 1.28 1.34
CA GLN A 105 -13.80 1.63 0.98
C GLN A 105 -12.97 0.39 0.64
N GLY A 106 -11.98 0.52 -0.26
CA GLY A 106 -11.10 -0.56 -0.66
C GLY A 106 -10.40 -1.25 0.53
N ALA A 107 -10.10 -0.49 1.59
CA ALA A 107 -9.55 -1.03 2.84
C ALA A 107 -10.53 -1.91 3.64
N ALA A 108 -11.84 -1.86 3.37
CA ALA A 108 -12.84 -2.69 4.01
C ALA A 108 -13.33 -3.83 3.10
N MET A 109 -13.35 -3.63 1.79
CA MET A 109 -13.85 -4.60 0.81
C MET A 109 -12.73 -5.49 0.25
N ALA A 110 -11.71 -4.88 -0.36
CA ALA A 110 -10.69 -5.57 -1.13
C ALA A 110 -9.49 -6.02 -0.30
N LEU A 111 -9.01 -5.16 0.60
CA LEU A 111 -7.86 -5.46 1.46
C LEU A 111 -8.03 -6.74 2.30
N PRO A 112 -9.20 -7.03 2.91
CA PRO A 112 -9.41 -8.29 3.65
C PRO A 112 -9.23 -9.55 2.79
N ILE A 113 -9.69 -9.51 1.55
CA ILE A 113 -9.54 -10.62 0.60
C ILE A 113 -8.06 -10.81 0.29
N TRP A 114 -7.35 -9.74 -0.02
CA TRP A 114 -5.91 -9.75 -0.26
C TRP A 114 -5.14 -10.28 0.95
N ALA A 115 -5.48 -9.84 2.14
CA ALA A 115 -4.82 -10.28 3.37
C ALA A 115 -4.98 -11.78 3.63
N ASN A 116 -6.19 -12.32 3.44
CA ASN A 116 -6.44 -13.74 3.60
C ASN A 116 -5.76 -14.57 2.50
N TYR A 117 -5.74 -14.08 1.26
CA TYR A 117 -4.97 -14.67 0.17
C TYR A 117 -3.48 -14.75 0.51
N MET A 118 -2.87 -13.67 0.95
CA MET A 118 -1.44 -13.65 1.32
C MET A 118 -1.12 -14.55 2.51
N ARG A 119 -2.03 -14.64 3.49
CA ARG A 119 -1.89 -15.64 4.57
C ARG A 119 -1.78 -17.05 4.00
N SER A 120 -2.67 -17.40 3.08
CA SER A 120 -2.63 -18.72 2.43
C SER A 120 -1.34 -18.92 1.65
N CYS A 121 -0.90 -17.90 0.89
CA CYS A 121 0.38 -17.96 0.18
C CYS A 121 1.57 -18.19 1.12
N TYR A 122 1.59 -17.55 2.27
CA TYR A 122 2.68 -17.70 3.25
C TYR A 122 2.66 -19.03 4.00
N THR A 123 1.55 -19.78 3.99
CA THR A 123 1.48 -21.14 4.56
C THR A 123 1.99 -22.20 3.59
N LEU A 124 2.07 -21.90 2.31
CA LEU A 124 2.53 -22.78 1.26
C LEU A 124 4.01 -22.47 0.94
N GLU A 125 4.93 -23.06 1.68
CA GLU A 125 6.37 -22.82 1.53
C GLU A 125 6.88 -23.07 0.12
N GLU A 126 6.27 -23.99 -0.61
CA GLU A 126 6.57 -24.32 -2.00
C GLU A 126 6.40 -23.14 -2.97
N LEU A 127 5.59 -22.15 -2.62
CA LEU A 127 5.43 -20.94 -3.42
C LEU A 127 6.62 -19.98 -3.28
N GLY A 128 7.43 -20.11 -2.26
CA GLY A 128 8.63 -19.30 -2.03
C GLY A 128 8.34 -17.80 -1.96
N ILE A 129 7.18 -17.39 -1.41
CA ILE A 129 6.81 -15.97 -1.32
C ILE A 129 7.69 -15.24 -0.31
N SER A 130 8.40 -14.23 -0.81
CA SER A 130 9.37 -13.47 -0.02
C SER A 130 8.72 -12.67 1.10
N LYS A 131 9.41 -12.64 2.24
CA LYS A 131 9.13 -11.74 3.38
C LYS A 131 10.28 -10.78 3.64
N GLU A 132 11.27 -10.79 2.76
CA GLU A 132 12.45 -9.93 2.84
C GLU A 132 12.13 -8.49 2.46
N ASP A 133 13.08 -7.59 2.69
CA ASP A 133 13.00 -6.21 2.24
C ASP A 133 13.08 -6.10 0.71
N PHE A 134 12.55 -5.02 0.18
CA PHE A 134 12.77 -4.65 -1.21
C PHE A 134 14.23 -4.23 -1.41
N ILE A 135 14.82 -4.68 -2.52
CA ILE A 135 16.24 -4.46 -2.79
C ILE A 135 16.51 -2.98 -3.08
N GLU A 136 17.29 -2.37 -2.22
CA GLU A 136 17.75 -0.99 -2.38
C GLU A 136 18.82 -0.89 -3.48
N PRO A 137 18.71 0.07 -4.43
CA PRO A 137 19.75 0.35 -5.40
C PRO A 137 21.00 0.89 -4.73
N LYS A 138 22.20 0.46 -5.19
CA LYS A 138 23.47 0.92 -4.63
C LYS A 138 23.74 2.40 -4.85
N ASP A 139 23.19 2.96 -5.91
CA ASP A 139 23.41 4.34 -6.35
C ASP A 139 22.17 5.21 -6.07
N LEU A 140 21.52 5.00 -4.93
CA LEU A 140 20.36 5.79 -4.52
C LEU A 140 20.81 7.23 -4.20
N THR A 141 20.21 8.22 -4.88
CA THR A 141 20.50 9.65 -4.70
C THR A 141 19.38 10.38 -3.96
N ILE A 142 18.22 9.76 -3.85
CA ILE A 142 17.02 10.32 -3.21
C ILE A 142 16.92 9.76 -1.79
N GLU A 143 16.82 10.64 -0.81
CA GLU A 143 16.53 10.26 0.56
C GLU A 143 15.08 9.77 0.67
N VAL A 144 14.89 8.56 1.20
CA VAL A 144 13.56 7.92 1.32
C VAL A 144 13.09 7.82 2.76
N GLU A 145 13.93 8.18 3.72
CA GLU A 145 13.53 8.27 5.11
C GLU A 145 12.81 9.61 5.32
N CYS A 146 11.59 9.53 5.82
CA CYS A 146 10.90 10.74 6.26
C CYS A 146 11.49 11.21 7.58
N ASP A 147 11.68 12.52 7.73
CA ASP A 147 11.91 13.11 9.04
C ASP A 147 10.86 12.59 10.03
N PRO A 148 11.25 12.35 11.30
CA PRO A 148 10.28 11.90 12.29
C PRO A 148 9.10 12.87 12.30
N ILE A 149 7.89 12.31 12.26
CA ILE A 149 6.65 13.10 12.36
C ILE A 149 6.78 13.93 13.65
N LEU A 150 6.81 15.27 13.49
CA LEU A 150 6.84 16.18 14.60
C LEU A 150 5.68 15.85 15.56
N GLU A 151 5.99 15.64 16.85
CA GLU A 151 4.94 15.45 17.85
C GLU A 151 4.07 16.69 17.95
N GLU A 152 2.82 16.51 18.38
CA GLU A 152 1.88 17.63 18.53
C GLU A 152 2.48 18.69 19.48
N GLY A 153 2.98 19.80 18.94
CA GLY A 153 3.65 20.87 19.69
C GLY A 153 5.05 21.24 19.20
N ASP A 154 5.64 20.45 18.31
CA ASP A 154 6.92 20.81 17.71
C ASP A 154 6.74 21.95 16.69
N PRO A 155 7.64 22.94 16.66
CA PRO A 155 7.54 24.02 15.69
C PRO A 155 7.73 23.46 14.27
N ILE A 156 6.75 23.69 13.41
CA ILE A 156 6.83 23.32 11.99
C ILE A 156 8.07 24.00 11.41
N PRO A 157 9.03 23.29 10.82
CA PRO A 157 10.15 23.89 10.14
C PRO A 157 9.61 24.78 9.01
N VAL A 158 9.79 26.08 9.15
CA VAL A 158 9.40 27.02 8.09
C VAL A 158 10.50 26.96 7.04
N ASP A 159 10.19 26.43 5.87
CA ASP A 159 11.09 26.52 4.72
C ASP A 159 11.29 28.00 4.37
N THR A 160 12.45 28.52 4.70
CA THR A 160 12.85 29.90 4.45
C THR A 160 13.54 30.08 3.09
N THR A 161 13.55 29.05 2.24
CA THR A 161 14.09 29.19 0.87
C THR A 161 13.21 30.14 0.08
N PRO A 162 13.77 31.26 -0.48
CA PRO A 162 13.00 32.17 -1.31
C PRO A 162 12.51 31.44 -2.55
N ILE A 163 11.21 31.39 -2.74
CA ILE A 163 10.61 30.92 -3.99
C ILE A 163 10.98 31.97 -5.03
N THR A 164 12.00 31.72 -5.84
CA THR A 164 12.25 32.48 -7.06
C THR A 164 11.22 32.00 -8.09
N PRO A 165 10.34 32.86 -8.58
CA PRO A 165 9.46 32.51 -9.66
C PRO A 165 10.26 32.53 -10.97
N ASP A 166 10.74 31.36 -11.40
CA ASP A 166 11.15 31.16 -12.78
C ASP A 166 9.88 31.04 -13.63
N ILE A 167 9.43 32.17 -14.12
CA ILE A 167 8.44 32.28 -15.19
C ILE A 167 9.22 32.65 -16.44
N ASP A 168 9.70 31.69 -17.19
CA ASP A 168 10.04 31.83 -18.60
C ASP A 168 8.92 31.25 -19.44
N PHE A 169 8.35 32.13 -20.31
CA PHE A 169 7.31 31.81 -21.28
C PHE A 169 7.90 31.16 -22.52
#